data_8f4543d092939f255e94f38d16a7a1be
#
_entry.id   8f4543d092939f255e94f38d16a7a1be
#
_cell.length_a   1.000
_cell.length_b   1.000
_cell.length_c   1.000
_cell.angle_alpha   90.00
_cell.angle_beta   90.00
_cell.angle_gamma   90.00
#
_symmetry.space_group_name_H-M   'P 1'
#
loop_
_entity.id
_entity.type
_entity.pdbx_description
1 polymer ?
#
loop_
_entity_poly.entity_id
_entity_poly.type
_entity_poly.pdbx_seq_one_letter_code
_entity_poly.pdbx_strand_id
1 'polypeptide(L)'
;MNPRLDLLQPYPFEQLRTLLAGAVPPAALRHIPLSIGEPRHAPPAFISEALVRALDHSLGSYPVALGLPQLREAIARWLERRFHLPVQAVRADDMVLPVNGTREALFSFVQAAVDAESAARGSRPLVLMPNPFYQIYEGPALLAGAEPRFLNCTESNGYLPDLDAVDAATWNRCQVLFLCTPGNPTGAVMPDAYLRRALELSARHGFVIASDECYSELYFDEASPPIGLLQAAFEAGNTTFERCAVFHSLSKRSSVPGLRSGFVAGDARFLTRYRLYRTYHGCAVPVHTQLASLPAWNDEAHVVENRRLYREKFVRVTPVVADALQQDIAIPAGGFYLWPRVADDQAFTRGLFARQHVTVLPGRYLARETESGNPGLGRIRISLVASVDDCDEAARRIAEFARQPRH
;
A
#
# COMPACT_ATOMS: atom_id res chain seq x y z
N MET A 1 -23.99 -10.34 -17.70
CA MET A 1 -22.69 -9.90 -17.15
C MET A 1 -22.97 -9.28 -15.78
N ASN A 2 -22.04 -9.34 -14.82
CA ASN A 2 -22.25 -8.71 -13.52
C ASN A 2 -22.39 -7.19 -13.67
N PRO A 3 -23.55 -6.58 -13.33
CA PRO A 3 -23.76 -5.15 -13.51
C PRO A 3 -22.88 -4.27 -12.63
N ARG A 4 -22.30 -4.84 -11.56
CA ARG A 4 -21.36 -4.12 -10.69
C ARG A 4 -20.04 -3.78 -11.36
N LEU A 5 -19.71 -4.39 -12.50
CA LEU A 5 -18.53 -4.02 -13.30
C LEU A 5 -18.63 -2.60 -13.83
N ASP A 6 -19.84 -2.11 -14.10
CA ASP A 6 -20.08 -0.75 -14.58
C ASP A 6 -19.84 0.32 -13.49
N LEU A 7 -19.69 -0.09 -12.23
CA LEU A 7 -19.34 0.80 -11.11
C LEU A 7 -17.83 1.08 -11.00
N LEU A 8 -17.00 0.24 -11.65
CA LEU A 8 -15.56 0.39 -11.58
C LEU A 8 -15.10 1.65 -12.33
N GLN A 9 -14.23 2.41 -11.69
CA GLN A 9 -13.66 3.61 -12.26
C GLN A 9 -12.38 3.30 -13.08
N PRO A 10 -12.07 4.08 -14.12
CA PRO A 10 -10.81 3.95 -14.84
C PRO A 10 -9.61 4.02 -13.89
N TYR A 11 -8.65 3.12 -14.09
CA TYR A 11 -7.47 3.06 -13.23
C TYR A 11 -6.62 4.34 -13.37
N PRO A 12 -5.99 4.86 -12.31
CA PRO A 12 -5.25 6.14 -12.34
C PRO A 12 -4.22 6.26 -13.48
N PHE A 13 -3.56 5.15 -13.83
CA PHE A 13 -2.57 5.16 -14.93
C PHE A 13 -3.20 5.19 -16.33
N GLU A 14 -4.44 4.74 -16.48
CA GLU A 14 -5.19 4.89 -17.73
C GLU A 14 -5.64 6.34 -17.89
N GLN A 15 -6.11 6.96 -16.82
CA GLN A 15 -6.44 8.39 -16.80
C GLN A 15 -5.19 9.23 -17.10
N LEU A 16 -4.03 8.90 -16.51
CA LEU A 16 -2.76 9.56 -16.80
C LEU A 16 -2.38 9.41 -18.29
N ARG A 17 -2.51 8.22 -18.85
CA ARG A 17 -2.23 7.98 -20.28
C ARG A 17 -3.13 8.86 -21.16
N THR A 18 -4.40 8.97 -20.84
CA THR A 18 -5.36 9.85 -21.53
C THR A 18 -4.98 11.31 -21.40
N LEU A 19 -4.61 11.77 -20.20
CA LEU A 19 -4.16 13.13 -19.94
C LEU A 19 -2.93 13.52 -20.79
N LEU A 20 -1.99 12.61 -20.94
CA LEU A 20 -0.74 12.83 -21.66
C LEU A 20 -0.88 12.63 -23.20
N ALA A 21 -2.02 12.13 -23.65
CA ALA A 21 -2.25 11.89 -25.09
C ALA A 21 -2.05 13.19 -25.89
N GLY A 22 -1.32 13.07 -27.02
CA GLY A 22 -0.99 14.20 -27.90
C GLY A 22 0.04 15.19 -27.34
N ALA A 23 0.55 15.03 -26.14
CA ALA A 23 1.68 15.80 -25.64
C ALA A 23 2.98 15.22 -26.21
N VAL A 24 3.82 16.07 -26.81
CA VAL A 24 5.10 15.68 -27.40
C VAL A 24 6.23 16.26 -26.57
N PRO A 25 6.94 15.44 -25.77
CA PRO A 25 8.06 15.92 -24.98
C PRO A 25 9.30 16.21 -25.86
N PRO A 26 10.27 17.00 -25.36
CA PRO A 26 11.52 17.27 -26.09
C PRO A 26 12.29 15.98 -26.36
N ALA A 27 12.64 15.74 -27.63
CA ALA A 27 13.36 14.53 -28.05
C ALA A 27 14.76 14.40 -27.43
N ALA A 28 15.37 15.53 -27.06
CA ALA A 28 16.69 15.57 -26.42
C ALA A 28 16.66 15.14 -24.94
N LEU A 29 15.49 15.09 -24.31
CA LEU A 29 15.35 14.74 -22.90
C LEU A 29 14.91 13.28 -22.75
N ARG A 30 15.68 12.50 -21.97
CA ARG A 30 15.28 11.15 -21.58
C ARG A 30 14.06 11.20 -20.65
N HIS A 31 13.10 10.30 -20.84
CA HIS A 31 11.95 10.17 -19.96
C HIS A 31 12.35 9.71 -18.56
N ILE A 32 11.86 10.41 -17.53
CA ILE A 32 11.99 10.01 -16.12
C ILE A 32 10.59 9.79 -15.55
N PRO A 33 10.13 8.51 -15.44
CA PRO A 33 8.81 8.19 -14.91
C PRO A 33 8.81 8.13 -13.38
N LEU A 34 8.19 9.10 -12.73
CA LEU A 34 7.98 9.18 -11.28
C LEU A 34 6.50 9.07 -10.88
N SER A 35 5.64 8.57 -11.78
CA SER A 35 4.21 8.39 -11.51
C SER A 35 3.89 7.05 -10.85
N ILE A 36 4.63 5.98 -11.20
CA ILE A 36 4.35 4.61 -10.75
C ILE A 36 5.21 4.30 -9.53
N GLY A 37 4.58 3.85 -8.44
CA GLY A 37 5.27 3.40 -7.22
C GLY A 37 5.83 1.97 -7.36
N GLU A 38 6.68 1.74 -8.36
CA GLU A 38 7.35 0.48 -8.60
C GLU A 38 8.84 0.62 -8.25
N PRO A 39 9.33 -0.10 -7.21
CA PRO A 39 10.74 -0.07 -6.83
C PRO A 39 11.66 -0.41 -7.99
N ARG A 40 12.76 0.33 -8.12
CA ARG A 40 13.76 0.14 -9.19
C ARG A 40 15.18 -0.06 -8.67
N HIS A 41 15.36 -0.25 -7.36
CA HIS A 41 16.65 -0.74 -6.85
C HIS A 41 16.87 -2.15 -7.38
N ALA A 42 18.11 -2.50 -7.60
CA ALA A 42 18.48 -3.86 -8.02
C ALA A 42 17.96 -4.88 -6.99
N PRO A 43 17.27 -5.94 -7.42
CA PRO A 43 16.89 -7.02 -6.55
C PRO A 43 18.13 -7.64 -5.88
N PRO A 44 18.07 -8.02 -4.59
CA PRO A 44 19.16 -8.74 -3.94
C PRO A 44 19.51 -10.05 -4.68
N ALA A 45 20.79 -10.24 -5.01
CA ALA A 45 21.25 -11.38 -5.82
C ALA A 45 20.83 -12.74 -5.22
N PHE A 46 20.90 -12.88 -3.89
CA PHE A 46 20.56 -14.11 -3.19
C PHE A 46 19.08 -14.53 -3.38
N ILE A 47 18.16 -13.58 -3.60
CA ILE A 47 16.75 -13.88 -3.90
C ILE A 47 16.63 -14.48 -5.31
N SER A 48 17.28 -13.85 -6.29
CA SER A 48 17.28 -14.34 -7.68
C SER A 48 17.94 -15.71 -7.79
N GLU A 49 19.05 -15.92 -7.10
CA GLU A 49 19.73 -17.22 -7.03
C GLU A 49 18.86 -18.30 -6.39
N ALA A 50 18.17 -17.98 -5.29
CA ALA A 50 17.25 -18.91 -4.65
C ALA A 50 16.08 -19.27 -5.58
N LEU A 51 15.57 -18.31 -6.35
CA LEU A 51 14.53 -18.54 -7.35
C LEU A 51 15.02 -19.53 -8.44
N VAL A 52 16.19 -19.26 -9.02
CA VAL A 52 16.77 -20.13 -10.08
C VAL A 52 16.99 -21.54 -9.57
N ARG A 53 17.60 -21.71 -8.38
CA ARG A 53 17.80 -23.04 -7.77
C ARG A 53 16.48 -23.79 -7.51
N ALA A 54 15.39 -23.06 -7.25
CA ALA A 54 14.10 -23.68 -6.94
C ALA A 54 13.33 -24.15 -8.18
N LEU A 55 13.63 -23.63 -9.37
CA LEU A 55 12.87 -23.95 -10.60
C LEU A 55 12.89 -25.44 -10.93
N ASP A 56 14.05 -26.09 -10.86
CA ASP A 56 14.22 -27.49 -11.25
C ASP A 56 13.37 -28.47 -10.44
N HIS A 57 12.98 -28.09 -9.22
CA HIS A 57 12.27 -28.94 -8.27
C HIS A 57 10.82 -28.54 -8.01
N SER A 58 10.34 -27.46 -8.62
CA SER A 58 9.05 -26.87 -8.27
C SER A 58 8.02 -26.81 -9.40
N LEU A 59 8.45 -26.97 -10.66
CA LEU A 59 7.55 -26.84 -11.81
C LEU A 59 6.61 -28.02 -11.99
N GLY A 60 6.98 -29.19 -11.48
CA GLY A 60 6.21 -30.43 -11.65
C GLY A 60 5.07 -30.64 -10.63
N SER A 61 4.82 -29.70 -9.71
CA SER A 61 3.85 -29.89 -8.63
C SER A 61 2.98 -28.67 -8.41
N TYR A 62 1.69 -28.88 -8.16
CA TYR A 62 0.81 -27.80 -7.76
C TYR A 62 1.17 -27.29 -6.36
N PRO A 63 1.24 -25.94 -6.16
CA PRO A 63 1.39 -25.38 -4.84
C PRO A 63 0.09 -25.53 -4.04
N VAL A 64 0.21 -25.74 -2.73
CA VAL A 64 -0.93 -25.76 -1.83
C VAL A 64 -1.30 -24.32 -1.40
N ALA A 65 -2.59 -24.04 -1.25
CA ALA A 65 -3.08 -22.69 -0.90
C ALA A 65 -2.52 -22.18 0.45
N LEU A 66 -2.22 -23.08 1.40
CA LEU A 66 -1.65 -22.71 2.70
C LEU A 66 -0.18 -22.24 2.59
N GLY A 67 0.52 -22.63 1.53
CA GLY A 67 1.95 -22.37 1.38
C GLY A 67 2.85 -23.31 2.20
N LEU A 68 4.16 -23.20 1.96
CA LEU A 68 5.17 -24.05 2.60
C LEU A 68 5.28 -23.73 4.10
N PRO A 69 5.34 -24.76 4.98
CA PRO A 69 5.49 -24.55 6.43
C PRO A 69 6.68 -23.66 6.78
N GLN A 70 7.85 -23.92 6.21
CA GLN A 70 9.07 -23.16 6.49
C GLN A 70 8.95 -21.67 6.12
N LEU A 71 8.16 -21.31 5.07
CA LEU A 71 7.92 -19.92 4.73
C LEU A 71 7.00 -19.26 5.76
N ARG A 72 5.93 -19.94 6.17
CA ARG A 72 5.00 -19.42 7.18
C ARG A 72 5.70 -19.23 8.53
N GLU A 73 6.57 -20.15 8.93
CA GLU A 73 7.40 -20.03 10.13
C GLU A 73 8.38 -18.85 10.04
N ALA A 74 9.04 -18.65 8.87
CA ALA A 74 9.93 -17.51 8.68
C ALA A 74 9.19 -16.19 8.79
N ILE A 75 7.98 -16.09 8.21
CA ILE A 75 7.11 -14.92 8.31
C ILE A 75 6.68 -14.70 9.76
N ALA A 76 6.23 -15.72 10.47
CA ALA A 76 5.83 -15.61 11.88
C ALA A 76 6.97 -15.06 12.74
N ARG A 77 8.18 -15.64 12.63
CA ARG A 77 9.38 -15.16 13.32
C ARG A 77 9.76 -13.72 12.94
N TRP A 78 9.56 -13.35 11.65
CA TRP A 78 9.80 -11.98 11.22
C TRP A 78 8.82 -11.00 11.88
N LEU A 79 7.52 -11.31 11.91
CA LEU A 79 6.51 -10.49 12.58
C LEU A 79 6.83 -10.32 14.07
N GLU A 80 7.20 -11.41 14.75
CA GLU A 80 7.54 -11.39 16.16
C GLU A 80 8.74 -10.48 16.46
N ARG A 81 9.82 -10.62 15.69
CA ARG A 81 11.01 -9.77 15.86
C ARG A 81 10.72 -8.30 15.50
N ARG A 82 10.09 -8.07 14.36
CA ARG A 82 9.88 -6.72 13.80
C ARG A 82 8.91 -5.88 14.63
N PHE A 83 7.89 -6.50 15.18
CA PHE A 83 6.83 -5.83 15.94
C PHE A 83 6.88 -6.15 17.45
N HIS A 84 8.02 -6.63 17.94
CA HIS A 84 8.25 -6.89 19.37
C HIS A 84 7.19 -7.78 20.02
N LEU A 85 6.63 -8.72 19.27
CA LEU A 85 5.68 -9.69 19.78
C LEU A 85 6.43 -10.82 20.52
N PRO A 86 5.84 -11.42 21.55
CA PRO A 86 6.42 -12.62 22.17
C PRO A 86 6.63 -13.76 21.19
N VAL A 87 7.60 -14.60 21.44
CA VAL A 87 7.83 -15.82 20.66
C VAL A 87 6.57 -16.71 20.70
N GLN A 88 6.17 -17.21 19.53
CA GLN A 88 4.93 -17.97 19.31
C GLN A 88 3.62 -17.19 19.50
N ALA A 89 3.67 -15.87 19.58
CA ALA A 89 2.46 -15.05 19.52
C ALA A 89 1.76 -15.15 18.16
N VAL A 90 2.54 -15.35 17.08
CA VAL A 90 2.03 -15.56 15.72
C VAL A 90 2.20 -17.03 15.34
N ARG A 91 1.12 -17.78 15.36
CA ARG A 91 1.16 -19.19 14.97
C ARG A 91 1.21 -19.32 13.45
N ALA A 92 2.27 -19.99 12.96
CA ALA A 92 2.52 -20.16 11.52
C ALA A 92 1.42 -20.99 10.82
N ASP A 93 0.72 -21.86 11.53
CA ASP A 93 -0.21 -22.84 10.95
C ASP A 93 -1.57 -22.27 10.60
N ASP A 94 -2.04 -21.28 11.34
CA ASP A 94 -3.38 -20.74 11.19
C ASP A 94 -3.46 -19.19 11.17
N MET A 95 -2.37 -18.49 11.54
CA MET A 95 -2.30 -17.03 11.56
C MET A 95 -1.48 -16.41 10.43
N VAL A 96 -0.89 -17.21 9.54
CA VAL A 96 -0.06 -16.75 8.42
C VAL A 96 -0.46 -17.43 7.12
N LEU A 97 -0.70 -16.62 6.08
CA LEU A 97 -1.08 -17.11 4.75
C LEU A 97 -0.27 -16.40 3.66
N PRO A 98 0.68 -17.09 3.00
CA PRO A 98 1.38 -16.55 1.84
C PRO A 98 0.43 -16.24 0.68
N VAL A 99 0.71 -15.14 -0.05
CA VAL A 99 -0.14 -14.63 -1.14
C VAL A 99 0.68 -14.19 -2.35
N ASN A 100 0.09 -14.15 -3.55
CA ASN A 100 0.73 -13.70 -4.79
C ASN A 100 0.87 -12.17 -4.88
N GLY A 101 1.46 -11.59 -3.81
CA GLY A 101 1.50 -10.16 -3.57
C GLY A 101 0.17 -9.64 -3.00
N THR A 102 0.25 -8.51 -2.30
CA THR A 102 -0.88 -7.99 -1.53
C THR A 102 -2.02 -7.45 -2.39
N ARG A 103 -1.77 -7.06 -3.65
CA ARG A 103 -2.84 -6.58 -4.54
C ARG A 103 -3.97 -7.60 -4.69
N GLU A 104 -3.63 -8.84 -5.03
CA GLU A 104 -4.65 -9.89 -5.18
C GLU A 104 -5.26 -10.30 -3.83
N ALA A 105 -4.44 -10.27 -2.78
CA ALA A 105 -4.89 -10.61 -1.44
C ALA A 105 -5.90 -9.59 -0.89
N LEU A 106 -5.62 -8.29 -1.02
CA LEU A 106 -6.53 -7.21 -0.63
C LEU A 106 -7.86 -7.30 -1.39
N PHE A 107 -7.79 -7.63 -2.70
CA PHE A 107 -9.00 -7.84 -3.49
C PHE A 107 -9.81 -9.04 -2.98
N SER A 108 -9.19 -10.20 -2.91
CA SER A 108 -9.86 -11.45 -2.54
C SER A 108 -10.28 -11.47 -1.07
N PHE A 109 -9.58 -10.73 -0.19
CA PHE A 109 -9.94 -10.57 1.21
C PHE A 109 -11.33 -9.93 1.37
N VAL A 110 -11.61 -8.85 0.66
CA VAL A 110 -12.91 -8.18 0.71
C VAL A 110 -14.02 -9.10 0.22
N GLN A 111 -13.77 -9.91 -0.82
CA GLN A 111 -14.74 -10.88 -1.32
C GLN A 111 -15.09 -11.94 -0.25
N ALA A 112 -14.15 -12.28 0.63
CA ALA A 112 -14.34 -13.23 1.71
C ALA A 112 -14.89 -12.59 3.00
N ALA A 113 -14.64 -11.29 3.21
CA ALA A 113 -14.99 -10.57 4.44
C ALA A 113 -16.38 -9.92 4.39
N VAL A 114 -16.84 -9.52 3.19
CA VAL A 114 -18.11 -8.82 3.03
C VAL A 114 -19.26 -9.82 2.91
N ASP A 115 -20.23 -9.68 3.79
CA ASP A 115 -21.52 -10.35 3.71
C ASP A 115 -22.58 -9.36 3.20
N ALA A 116 -22.84 -9.41 1.89
CA ALA A 116 -23.82 -8.53 1.25
C ALA A 116 -25.27 -8.84 1.66
N GLU A 117 -25.55 -10.06 2.15
CA GLU A 117 -26.88 -10.51 2.54
C GLU A 117 -27.21 -10.15 4.01
N SER A 118 -26.19 -9.99 4.87
CA SER A 118 -26.42 -9.55 6.26
C SER A 118 -26.99 -8.12 6.33
N ALA A 119 -26.91 -7.39 5.23
CA ALA A 119 -27.62 -6.14 5.01
C ALA A 119 -29.17 -6.30 4.87
N ALA A 120 -29.73 -7.40 5.34
CA ALA A 120 -31.17 -7.74 5.33
C ALA A 120 -32.10 -6.70 5.99
N ARG A 121 -31.60 -5.52 6.28
CA ARG A 121 -32.34 -4.38 6.85
C ARG A 121 -32.38 -3.16 5.94
N GLY A 122 -32.25 -3.35 4.63
CA GLY A 122 -32.48 -2.27 3.64
C GLY A 122 -31.27 -1.37 3.36
N SER A 123 -30.10 -1.61 3.94
CA SER A 123 -28.88 -0.83 3.67
C SER A 123 -27.69 -1.73 3.33
N ARG A 124 -26.91 -1.36 2.30
CA ARG A 124 -25.69 -2.10 1.93
C ARG A 124 -24.64 -2.04 3.06
N PRO A 125 -23.83 -3.11 3.23
CA PRO A 125 -22.67 -3.05 4.10
C PRO A 125 -21.67 -1.98 3.60
N LEU A 126 -20.87 -1.43 4.52
CA LEU A 126 -19.86 -0.44 4.20
C LEU A 126 -18.47 -1.05 4.27
N VAL A 127 -17.60 -0.60 3.35
CA VAL A 127 -16.16 -0.74 3.43
C VAL A 127 -15.56 0.66 3.55
N LEU A 128 -15.01 0.96 4.72
CA LEU A 128 -14.37 2.24 4.99
C LEU A 128 -12.91 2.22 4.57
N MET A 129 -12.42 3.31 3.97
CA MET A 129 -11.05 3.41 3.49
C MET A 129 -10.52 4.84 3.56
N PRO A 130 -9.19 5.05 3.69
CA PRO A 130 -8.59 6.37 3.59
C PRO A 130 -8.85 6.98 2.20
N ASN A 131 -8.80 8.30 2.11
CA ASN A 131 -8.90 9.04 0.86
C ASN A 131 -7.88 10.20 0.87
N PRO A 132 -6.81 10.20 0.06
CA PRO A 132 -6.52 9.28 -1.05
C PRO A 132 -6.29 7.83 -0.62
N PHE A 133 -6.42 6.92 -1.58
CA PHE A 133 -6.38 5.47 -1.32
C PHE A 133 -5.70 4.70 -2.46
N TYR A 134 -5.44 3.43 -2.19
CA TYR A 134 -5.06 2.48 -3.23
C TYR A 134 -6.33 1.88 -3.85
N GLN A 135 -6.50 2.01 -5.17
CA GLN A 135 -7.76 1.68 -5.89
C GLN A 135 -8.22 0.24 -5.70
N ILE A 136 -7.34 -0.62 -5.21
CA ILE A 136 -7.68 -2.01 -4.88
C ILE A 136 -8.56 -2.15 -3.63
N TYR A 137 -8.82 -1.06 -2.89
CA TYR A 137 -9.77 -1.10 -1.77
C TYR A 137 -11.21 -0.88 -2.26
N GLU A 138 -11.40 0.03 -3.23
CA GLU A 138 -12.72 0.39 -3.79
C GLU A 138 -13.32 -0.72 -4.67
N GLY A 139 -12.55 -1.18 -5.66
CA GLY A 139 -13.04 -2.13 -6.65
C GLY A 139 -13.63 -3.41 -6.04
N PRO A 140 -12.93 -4.11 -5.14
CA PRO A 140 -13.48 -5.30 -4.50
C PRO A 140 -14.67 -5.00 -3.58
N ALA A 141 -14.75 -3.83 -2.94
CA ALA A 141 -15.92 -3.43 -2.15
C ALA A 141 -17.17 -3.35 -3.04
N LEU A 142 -17.08 -2.67 -4.18
CA LEU A 142 -18.16 -2.58 -5.16
C LEU A 142 -18.58 -3.95 -5.68
N LEU A 143 -17.62 -4.79 -6.06
CA LEU A 143 -17.89 -6.12 -6.61
C LEU A 143 -18.47 -7.09 -5.58
N ALA A 144 -18.07 -6.96 -4.30
CA ALA A 144 -18.66 -7.72 -3.19
C ALA A 144 -20.06 -7.23 -2.80
N GLY A 145 -20.55 -6.12 -3.36
CA GLY A 145 -21.87 -5.58 -3.07
C GLY A 145 -21.90 -4.59 -1.91
N ALA A 146 -20.76 -4.24 -1.36
CA ALA A 146 -20.64 -3.18 -0.38
C ALA A 146 -20.63 -1.78 -1.02
N GLU A 147 -20.86 -0.77 -0.20
CA GLU A 147 -20.69 0.63 -0.53
C GLU A 147 -19.33 1.10 0.01
N PRO A 148 -18.42 1.60 -0.84
CA PRO A 148 -17.18 2.19 -0.36
C PRO A 148 -17.48 3.54 0.31
N ARG A 149 -16.89 3.76 1.50
CA ARG A 149 -16.98 5.01 2.24
C ARG A 149 -15.58 5.59 2.43
N PHE A 150 -15.37 6.80 1.91
CA PHE A 150 -14.07 7.46 1.87
C PHE A 150 -13.89 8.38 3.07
N LEU A 151 -12.78 8.23 3.78
CA LEU A 151 -12.39 9.06 4.93
C LEU A 151 -11.23 9.97 4.51
N ASN A 152 -11.50 11.27 4.37
CA ASN A 152 -10.52 12.22 3.85
C ASN A 152 -9.31 12.35 4.77
N CYS A 153 -8.12 12.13 4.19
CA CYS A 153 -6.81 12.28 4.81
C CYS A 153 -6.20 13.58 4.32
N THR A 154 -6.26 14.61 5.13
CA THR A 154 -5.83 15.97 4.81
C THR A 154 -4.67 16.38 5.71
N GLU A 155 -4.07 17.52 5.41
CA GLU A 155 -3.02 18.08 6.24
C GLU A 155 -3.50 18.41 7.67
N SER A 156 -4.74 18.88 7.80
CA SER A 156 -5.34 19.25 9.09
C SER A 156 -5.54 18.06 10.04
N ASN A 157 -5.63 16.83 9.51
CA ASN A 157 -5.73 15.60 10.34
C ASN A 157 -4.47 14.72 10.26
N GLY A 158 -3.31 15.32 9.88
CA GLY A 158 -2.04 14.60 9.76
C GLY A 158 -2.04 13.51 8.69
N TYR A 159 -2.91 13.64 7.68
CA TYR A 159 -3.11 12.66 6.61
C TYR A 159 -3.57 11.28 7.09
N LEU A 160 -4.25 11.21 8.24
CA LEU A 160 -4.89 10.00 8.75
C LEU A 160 -6.42 10.13 8.65
N PRO A 161 -7.17 9.03 8.43
CA PRO A 161 -8.63 9.06 8.52
C PRO A 161 -9.10 9.55 9.89
N ASP A 162 -10.07 10.45 9.95
CA ASP A 162 -10.69 10.87 11.21
C ASP A 162 -11.75 9.85 11.63
N LEU A 163 -11.35 8.91 12.50
CA LEU A 163 -12.22 7.83 12.97
C LEU A 163 -13.31 8.35 13.93
N ASP A 164 -13.07 9.44 14.64
CA ASP A 164 -14.02 9.99 15.61
C ASP A 164 -15.09 10.85 14.95
N ALA A 165 -14.86 11.34 13.73
CA ALA A 165 -15.87 12.01 12.92
C ALA A 165 -16.90 11.04 12.28
N VAL A 166 -16.65 9.72 12.33
CA VAL A 166 -17.57 8.73 11.76
C VAL A 166 -18.67 8.41 12.77
N ASP A 167 -19.93 8.58 12.36
CA ASP A 167 -21.08 8.34 13.22
C ASP A 167 -21.33 6.84 13.51
N ALA A 168 -22.07 6.56 14.58
CA ALA A 168 -22.35 5.19 15.01
C ALA A 168 -23.19 4.39 14.00
N ALA A 169 -24.05 5.03 13.21
CA ALA A 169 -24.86 4.35 12.20
C ALA A 169 -23.97 3.86 11.06
N THR A 170 -22.98 4.65 10.64
CA THR A 170 -21.96 4.27 9.68
C THR A 170 -21.10 3.12 10.21
N TRP A 171 -20.61 3.20 11.46
CA TRP A 171 -19.85 2.11 12.07
C TRP A 171 -20.65 0.80 12.17
N ASN A 172 -21.93 0.85 12.50
CA ASN A 172 -22.79 -0.34 12.59
C ASN A 172 -23.03 -1.04 11.25
N ARG A 173 -22.80 -0.35 10.13
CA ARG A 173 -22.84 -0.91 8.77
C ARG A 173 -21.47 -1.34 8.28
N CYS A 174 -20.39 -0.92 8.93
CA CYS A 174 -19.03 -1.22 8.53
C CYS A 174 -18.73 -2.70 8.70
N GLN A 175 -18.21 -3.35 7.67
CA GLN A 175 -17.71 -4.71 7.75
C GLN A 175 -16.19 -4.81 7.61
N VAL A 176 -15.59 -3.86 6.87
CA VAL A 176 -14.15 -3.78 6.71
C VAL A 176 -13.71 -2.32 6.82
N LEU A 177 -12.72 -2.06 7.65
CA LEU A 177 -11.97 -0.81 7.68
C LEU A 177 -10.58 -1.05 7.09
N PHE A 178 -10.27 -0.41 5.96
CA PHE A 178 -8.91 -0.36 5.45
C PHE A 178 -8.09 0.70 6.16
N LEU A 179 -6.90 0.31 6.58
CA LEU A 179 -5.82 1.21 7.00
C LEU A 179 -4.63 1.05 6.07
N CYS A 180 -3.82 2.10 5.88
CA CYS A 180 -2.58 2.05 5.12
C CYS A 180 -1.49 2.78 5.89
N THR A 181 -0.51 2.03 6.40
CA THR A 181 0.55 2.61 7.23
C THR A 181 1.90 1.95 6.92
N PRO A 182 2.90 2.74 6.50
CA PRO A 182 2.88 4.13 6.00
C PRO A 182 1.92 4.36 4.83
N GLY A 183 1.28 5.52 4.79
CA GLY A 183 0.23 5.85 3.84
C GLY A 183 0.71 6.05 2.39
N ASN A 184 -0.03 5.56 1.42
CA ASN A 184 0.12 5.90 0.00
C ASN A 184 -1.04 6.83 -0.39
N PRO A 185 -0.76 8.08 -0.79
CA PRO A 185 0.52 8.65 -1.23
C PRO A 185 1.25 9.50 -0.18
N THR A 186 0.74 9.64 1.03
CA THR A 186 1.15 10.70 1.96
C THR A 186 2.40 10.39 2.77
N GLY A 187 2.73 9.09 2.95
CA GLY A 187 3.81 8.63 3.81
C GLY A 187 3.53 8.77 5.32
N ALA A 188 2.30 9.13 5.69
CA ALA A 188 1.91 9.25 7.08
C ALA A 188 1.94 7.89 7.78
N VAL A 189 2.45 7.86 9.01
CA VAL A 189 2.51 6.68 9.87
C VAL A 189 1.47 6.81 10.97
N MET A 190 0.70 5.76 11.19
CA MET A 190 -0.30 5.72 12.25
C MET A 190 0.39 5.49 13.60
N PRO A 191 0.20 6.37 14.60
CA PRO A 191 0.72 6.17 15.95
C PRO A 191 -0.08 5.10 16.71
N ASP A 192 0.51 4.58 17.80
CA ASP A 192 -0.11 3.55 18.64
C ASP A 192 -1.53 3.93 19.09
N ALA A 193 -1.72 5.13 19.59
CA ALA A 193 -3.03 5.61 20.05
C ALA A 193 -4.10 5.55 18.94
N TYR A 194 -3.72 5.81 17.69
CA TYR A 194 -4.63 5.72 16.55
C TYR A 194 -5.03 4.26 16.26
N LEU A 195 -4.06 3.34 16.26
CA LEU A 195 -4.33 1.92 16.03
C LEU A 195 -5.17 1.32 17.16
N ARG A 196 -4.90 1.69 18.42
CA ARG A 196 -5.75 1.30 19.57
C ARG A 196 -7.18 1.81 19.42
N ARG A 197 -7.35 3.06 18.97
CA ARG A 197 -8.68 3.62 18.69
C ARG A 197 -9.44 2.82 17.62
N ALA A 198 -8.76 2.44 16.53
CA ALA A 198 -9.35 1.58 15.51
C ALA A 198 -9.75 0.20 16.06
N LEU A 199 -8.91 -0.40 16.93
CA LEU A 199 -9.21 -1.67 17.60
C LEU A 199 -10.41 -1.57 18.54
N GLU A 200 -10.54 -0.50 19.32
CA GLU A 200 -11.71 -0.26 20.18
C GLU A 200 -13.01 -0.16 19.36
N LEU A 201 -12.98 0.57 18.24
CA LEU A 201 -14.11 0.69 17.33
C LEU A 201 -14.46 -0.66 16.69
N SER A 202 -13.46 -1.41 16.26
CA SER A 202 -13.63 -2.76 15.72
C SER A 202 -14.28 -3.71 16.76
N ALA A 203 -13.81 -3.68 17.99
CA ALA A 203 -14.39 -4.49 19.06
C ALA A 203 -15.85 -4.11 19.36
N ARG A 204 -16.16 -2.80 19.34
CA ARG A 204 -17.49 -2.27 19.61
C ARG A 204 -18.51 -2.56 18.51
N HIS A 205 -18.11 -2.41 17.25
CA HIS A 205 -18.99 -2.44 16.09
C HIS A 205 -18.89 -3.71 15.24
N GLY A 206 -17.89 -4.56 15.50
CA GLY A 206 -17.78 -5.91 14.93
C GLY A 206 -17.16 -5.99 13.53
N PHE A 207 -16.56 -4.92 13.01
CA PHE A 207 -15.89 -4.94 11.70
C PHE A 207 -14.45 -5.49 11.77
N VAL A 208 -13.93 -5.91 10.63
CA VAL A 208 -12.54 -6.36 10.49
C VAL A 208 -11.65 -5.20 10.05
N ILE A 209 -10.48 -5.07 10.66
CA ILE A 209 -9.43 -4.13 10.23
C ILE A 209 -8.51 -4.84 9.23
N ALA A 210 -8.42 -4.31 8.02
CA ALA A 210 -7.47 -4.71 6.98
C ALA A 210 -6.35 -3.66 6.89
N SER A 211 -5.22 -3.90 7.55
CA SER A 211 -4.08 -2.99 7.59
C SER A 211 -3.10 -3.31 6.48
N ASP A 212 -3.04 -2.45 5.45
CA ASP A 212 -2.03 -2.52 4.39
C ASP A 212 -0.72 -1.92 4.91
N GLU A 213 0.18 -2.79 5.32
CA GLU A 213 1.49 -2.45 5.89
C GLU A 213 2.64 -2.70 4.89
N CYS A 214 2.34 -2.65 3.59
CA CYS A 214 3.33 -2.92 2.53
C CYS A 214 4.53 -1.97 2.55
N TYR A 215 4.41 -0.82 3.18
CA TYR A 215 5.48 0.18 3.31
C TYR A 215 6.12 0.19 4.70
N SER A 216 5.77 -0.73 5.62
CA SER A 216 6.26 -0.77 7.00
C SER A 216 7.79 -0.79 7.13
N GLU A 217 8.49 -1.29 6.11
CA GLU A 217 9.94 -1.36 6.08
C GLU A 217 10.62 -0.17 5.37
N LEU A 218 9.83 0.78 4.90
CA LEU A 218 10.34 2.01 4.28
C LEU A 218 10.10 3.19 5.21
N TYR A 219 10.88 3.27 6.27
CA TYR A 219 10.94 4.36 7.24
C TYR A 219 12.37 4.92 7.33
N PHE A 220 12.56 6.08 7.96
CA PHE A 220 13.83 6.79 7.84
C PHE A 220 14.52 7.08 9.17
N ASP A 221 13.84 6.87 10.27
CA ASP A 221 14.43 6.89 11.62
C ASP A 221 14.55 5.46 12.13
N GLU A 222 15.77 4.92 12.11
CA GLU A 222 16.05 3.54 12.58
C GLU A 222 15.78 3.36 14.09
N ALA A 223 15.76 4.46 14.86
CA ALA A 223 15.45 4.42 16.30
C ALA A 223 13.94 4.38 16.58
N SER A 224 13.11 4.72 15.56
CA SER A 224 11.65 4.82 15.70
C SER A 224 10.93 4.15 14.53
N PRO A 225 11.06 2.82 14.37
CA PRO A 225 10.36 2.10 13.32
C PRO A 225 8.84 2.19 13.52
N PRO A 226 8.05 2.27 12.44
CA PRO A 226 6.59 2.25 12.53
C PRO A 226 6.08 1.01 13.27
N ILE A 227 5.13 1.19 14.16
CA ILE A 227 4.41 0.07 14.77
C ILE A 227 3.43 -0.53 13.78
N GLY A 228 3.04 -1.79 13.97
CA GLY A 228 2.03 -2.47 13.18
C GLY A 228 0.74 -2.74 13.95
N LEU A 229 -0.34 -3.06 13.24
CA LEU A 229 -1.63 -3.36 13.84
C LEU A 229 -1.56 -4.54 14.84
N LEU A 230 -0.78 -5.59 14.52
CA LEU A 230 -0.65 -6.75 15.43
C LEU A 230 0.08 -6.38 16.72
N GLN A 231 1.09 -5.50 16.65
CA GLN A 231 1.75 -4.98 17.86
C GLN A 231 0.76 -4.23 18.73
N ALA A 232 0.05 -3.25 18.17
CA ALA A 232 -0.94 -2.47 18.92
C ALA A 232 -2.06 -3.36 19.50
N ALA A 233 -2.50 -4.37 18.74
CA ALA A 233 -3.52 -5.33 19.18
C ALA A 233 -3.02 -6.16 20.37
N PHE A 234 -1.81 -6.72 20.28
CA PHE A 234 -1.23 -7.53 21.35
C PHE A 234 -1.05 -6.71 22.64
N GLU A 235 -0.48 -5.51 22.53
CA GLU A 235 -0.28 -4.60 23.66
C GLU A 235 -1.60 -4.09 24.26
N ALA A 236 -2.69 -4.06 23.48
CA ALA A 236 -4.04 -3.78 23.96
C ALA A 236 -4.76 -5.00 24.58
N GLY A 237 -4.08 -6.16 24.69
CA GLY A 237 -4.64 -7.39 25.27
C GLY A 237 -5.38 -8.29 24.27
N ASN A 238 -5.45 -7.92 22.97
CA ASN A 238 -6.00 -8.77 21.92
C ASN A 238 -4.92 -9.73 21.39
N THR A 239 -4.58 -10.72 22.21
CA THR A 239 -3.49 -11.70 21.93
C THR A 239 -3.83 -12.73 20.85
N THR A 240 -5.08 -12.83 20.47
CA THR A 240 -5.56 -13.70 19.37
C THR A 240 -5.70 -12.94 18.05
N PHE A 241 -5.40 -11.65 18.05
CA PHE A 241 -5.56 -10.75 16.90
C PHE A 241 -6.97 -10.74 16.32
N GLU A 242 -7.97 -10.92 17.18
CA GLU A 242 -9.37 -10.97 16.76
C GLU A 242 -9.72 -9.76 15.89
N ARG A 243 -10.33 -10.00 14.70
CA ARG A 243 -10.69 -9.01 13.69
C ARG A 243 -9.51 -8.19 13.12
N CYS A 244 -8.27 -8.64 13.28
CA CYS A 244 -7.11 -8.01 12.68
C CYS A 244 -6.60 -8.82 11.48
N ALA A 245 -6.30 -8.14 10.37
CA ALA A 245 -5.59 -8.70 9.23
C ALA A 245 -4.55 -7.70 8.73
N VAL A 246 -3.28 -8.09 8.71
CA VAL A 246 -2.17 -7.29 8.19
C VAL A 246 -1.68 -7.84 6.87
N PHE A 247 -1.29 -6.95 5.96
CA PHE A 247 -0.81 -7.29 4.63
C PHE A 247 0.61 -6.76 4.44
N HIS A 248 1.56 -7.65 4.19
CA HIS A 248 2.96 -7.31 3.94
C HIS A 248 3.45 -7.90 2.63
N SER A 249 4.41 -7.23 2.00
CA SER A 249 4.91 -7.61 0.68
C SER A 249 6.43 -7.45 0.56
N LEU A 250 7.07 -8.39 -0.12
CA LEU A 250 8.47 -8.27 -0.53
C LEU A 250 8.67 -7.21 -1.64
N SER A 251 7.59 -6.79 -2.32
CA SER A 251 7.66 -5.81 -3.41
C SER A 251 8.36 -4.52 -3.01
N LYS A 252 8.06 -4.00 -1.80
CA LYS A 252 8.62 -2.73 -1.31
C LYS A 252 9.79 -2.97 -0.36
N ARG A 253 9.65 -3.94 0.53
CA ARG A 253 10.66 -4.33 1.50
C ARG A 253 11.98 -4.75 0.84
N SER A 254 11.89 -5.57 -0.20
CA SER A 254 13.05 -6.23 -0.83
C SER A 254 13.28 -5.84 -2.29
N SER A 255 12.57 -4.83 -2.79
CA SER A 255 12.68 -4.36 -4.20
C SER A 255 12.48 -5.48 -5.24
N VAL A 256 11.56 -6.43 -4.97
CA VAL A 256 11.24 -7.55 -5.88
C VAL A 256 9.75 -7.59 -6.26
N PRO A 257 9.19 -6.51 -6.86
CA PRO A 257 7.76 -6.47 -7.18
C PRO A 257 7.34 -7.55 -8.17
N GLY A 258 8.25 -7.97 -9.07
CA GLY A 258 8.02 -9.03 -10.06
C GLY A 258 7.92 -10.43 -9.45
N LEU A 259 8.46 -10.67 -8.25
CA LEU A 259 8.41 -11.97 -7.56
C LEU A 259 6.98 -12.35 -7.17
N ARG A 260 6.07 -11.38 -7.04
CA ARG A 260 4.68 -11.58 -6.62
C ARG A 260 4.56 -12.33 -5.29
N SER A 261 5.26 -11.86 -4.26
CA SER A 261 5.28 -12.46 -2.93
C SER A 261 4.90 -11.48 -1.84
N GLY A 262 4.07 -11.96 -0.93
CA GLY A 262 3.61 -11.30 0.28
C GLY A 262 2.88 -12.28 1.18
N PHE A 263 2.25 -11.75 2.23
CA PHE A 263 1.43 -12.55 3.11
C PHE A 263 0.30 -11.73 3.73
N VAL A 264 -0.70 -12.45 4.25
CA VAL A 264 -1.71 -11.94 5.19
C VAL A 264 -1.48 -12.64 6.51
N ALA A 265 -1.55 -11.90 7.63
CA ALA A 265 -1.48 -12.50 8.96
C ALA A 265 -2.50 -11.84 9.93
N GLY A 266 -2.89 -12.56 10.98
CA GLY A 266 -3.81 -12.05 12.01
C GLY A 266 -4.81 -13.08 12.53
N ASP A 267 -6.09 -12.72 12.58
CA ASP A 267 -7.17 -13.56 13.15
C ASP A 267 -7.25 -14.95 12.50
N ALA A 268 -6.91 -15.98 13.25
CA ALA A 268 -6.89 -17.37 12.77
C ALA A 268 -8.27 -17.87 12.30
N ARG A 269 -9.35 -17.40 12.94
CA ARG A 269 -10.72 -17.81 12.58
C ARG A 269 -11.10 -17.27 11.21
N PHE A 270 -10.76 -16.02 10.94
CA PHE A 270 -10.96 -15.42 9.63
C PHE A 270 -10.02 -16.06 8.58
N LEU A 271 -8.74 -16.19 8.87
CA LEU A 271 -7.76 -16.74 7.92
C LEU A 271 -8.05 -18.18 7.52
N THR A 272 -8.61 -19.00 8.42
CA THR A 272 -9.06 -20.36 8.08
C THR A 272 -10.16 -20.35 7.01
N ARG A 273 -11.15 -19.46 7.11
CA ARG A 273 -12.21 -19.30 6.11
C ARG A 273 -11.69 -18.66 4.83
N TYR A 274 -10.83 -17.68 4.96
CA TYR A 274 -10.21 -17.01 3.82
C TYR A 274 -9.32 -17.98 3.01
N ARG A 275 -8.56 -18.87 3.68
CA ARG A 275 -7.83 -19.95 3.02
C ARG A 275 -8.75 -20.86 2.21
N LEU A 276 -9.90 -21.23 2.75
CA LEU A 276 -10.89 -22.04 2.01
C LEU A 276 -11.37 -21.29 0.76
N TYR A 277 -11.73 -20.00 0.88
CA TYR A 277 -12.07 -19.17 -0.27
C TYR A 277 -10.95 -19.18 -1.32
N ARG A 278 -9.70 -19.00 -0.90
CA ARG A 278 -8.53 -18.97 -1.80
C ARG A 278 -8.30 -20.31 -2.50
N THR A 279 -8.65 -21.41 -1.89
CA THR A 279 -8.59 -22.74 -2.52
C THR A 279 -9.51 -22.82 -3.73
N TYR A 280 -10.73 -22.29 -3.64
CA TYR A 280 -11.66 -22.18 -4.78
C TYR A 280 -11.23 -21.11 -5.78
N HIS A 281 -10.73 -20.00 -5.32
CA HIS A 281 -10.20 -18.91 -6.16
C HIS A 281 -8.96 -19.34 -6.96
N GLY A 282 -8.25 -20.38 -6.52
CA GLY A 282 -7.10 -20.95 -7.23
C GLY A 282 -5.79 -20.15 -7.09
N CYS A 283 -5.71 -19.24 -6.14
CA CYS A 283 -4.60 -18.32 -5.98
C CYS A 283 -3.56 -18.85 -4.98
N ALA A 284 -2.76 -19.84 -5.37
CA ALA A 284 -1.65 -20.37 -4.58
C ALA A 284 -0.32 -19.81 -5.08
N VAL A 285 0.59 -19.47 -4.15
CA VAL A 285 1.92 -18.96 -4.50
C VAL A 285 2.78 -20.08 -5.07
N PRO A 286 3.38 -19.94 -6.26
CA PRO A 286 4.26 -20.97 -6.84
C PRO A 286 5.40 -21.36 -5.87
N VAL A 287 5.75 -22.64 -5.84
CA VAL A 287 6.75 -23.18 -4.88
C VAL A 287 8.10 -22.48 -5.02
N HIS A 288 8.57 -22.24 -6.24
CA HIS A 288 9.84 -21.50 -6.48
C HIS A 288 9.81 -20.07 -5.95
N THR A 289 8.65 -19.38 -6.07
CA THR A 289 8.46 -18.06 -5.46
C THR A 289 8.52 -18.13 -3.94
N GLN A 290 7.91 -19.14 -3.33
CA GLN A 290 7.95 -19.34 -1.88
C GLN A 290 9.37 -19.62 -1.38
N LEU A 291 10.13 -20.48 -2.08
CA LEU A 291 11.51 -20.79 -1.76
C LEU A 291 12.44 -19.58 -1.95
N ALA A 292 12.20 -18.73 -2.93
CA ALA A 292 12.92 -17.46 -3.10
C ALA A 292 12.56 -16.43 -2.03
N SER A 293 11.34 -16.47 -1.51
CA SER A 293 10.87 -15.56 -0.47
C SER A 293 11.45 -15.90 0.92
N LEU A 294 11.76 -17.15 1.17
CA LEU A 294 12.25 -17.61 2.46
C LEU A 294 13.54 -16.88 2.91
N PRO A 295 14.62 -16.81 2.12
CA PRO A 295 15.80 -16.05 2.51
C PRO A 295 15.52 -14.55 2.63
N ALA A 296 14.60 -13.99 1.84
CA ALA A 296 14.24 -12.58 1.93
C ALA A 296 13.59 -12.21 3.27
N TRP A 297 12.75 -13.06 3.85
CA TRP A 297 12.15 -12.83 5.18
C TRP A 297 13.14 -13.08 6.33
N ASN A 298 14.23 -13.80 6.10
CA ASN A 298 15.25 -14.08 7.09
C ASN A 298 16.43 -13.10 7.09
N ASP A 299 16.56 -12.27 6.06
CA ASP A 299 17.64 -11.29 5.95
C ASP A 299 17.11 -9.86 6.15
N GLU A 300 17.77 -9.10 7.00
CA GLU A 300 17.47 -7.67 7.25
C GLU A 300 18.53 -6.73 6.65
N ALA A 301 19.71 -7.23 6.30
CA ALA A 301 20.78 -6.37 5.80
C ALA A 301 20.39 -5.66 4.50
N HIS A 302 19.78 -6.38 3.55
CA HIS A 302 19.30 -5.79 2.31
C HIS A 302 18.16 -4.78 2.52
N VAL A 303 17.37 -4.95 3.58
CA VAL A 303 16.25 -4.04 3.92
C VAL A 303 16.79 -2.71 4.46
N VAL A 304 17.79 -2.77 5.33
CA VAL A 304 18.50 -1.58 5.83
C VAL A 304 19.13 -0.80 4.68
N GLU A 305 19.79 -1.48 3.74
CA GLU A 305 20.38 -0.84 2.56
C GLU A 305 19.29 -0.25 1.65
N ASN A 306 18.18 -0.94 1.43
CA ASN A 306 17.05 -0.43 0.67
C ASN A 306 16.49 0.87 1.27
N ARG A 307 16.33 0.93 2.62
CA ARG A 307 15.92 2.16 3.33
C ARG A 307 16.93 3.28 3.18
N ARG A 308 18.23 2.96 3.29
CA ARG A 308 19.32 3.94 3.13
C ARG A 308 19.25 4.64 1.77
N LEU A 309 19.04 3.86 0.70
CA LEU A 309 18.90 4.38 -0.67
C LEU A 309 17.67 5.30 -0.82
N TYR A 310 16.54 4.97 -0.22
CA TYR A 310 15.36 5.85 -0.25
C TYR A 310 15.58 7.12 0.57
N ARG A 311 16.18 7.01 1.76
CA ARG A 311 16.54 8.18 2.58
C ARG A 311 17.44 9.15 1.82
N GLU A 312 18.45 8.65 1.12
CA GLU A 312 19.34 9.45 0.29
C GLU A 312 18.56 10.25 -0.76
N LYS A 313 17.62 9.62 -1.48
CA LYS A 313 16.77 10.31 -2.47
C LYS A 313 15.93 11.42 -1.83
N PHE A 314 15.32 11.18 -0.70
CA PHE A 314 14.52 12.20 -0.01
C PHE A 314 15.37 13.40 0.42
N VAL A 315 16.54 13.15 1.00
CA VAL A 315 17.46 14.22 1.43
C VAL A 315 17.90 15.10 0.26
N ARG A 316 18.10 14.52 -0.91
CA ARG A 316 18.55 15.24 -2.12
C ARG A 316 17.39 15.93 -2.85
N VAL A 317 16.26 15.26 -3.01
CA VAL A 317 15.16 15.73 -3.86
C VAL A 317 14.23 16.69 -3.13
N THR A 318 13.92 16.43 -1.86
CA THR A 318 12.88 17.19 -1.14
C THR A 318 13.21 18.69 -1.06
N PRO A 319 14.43 19.15 -0.71
CA PRO A 319 14.74 20.57 -0.65
C PRO A 319 14.61 21.28 -2.01
N VAL A 320 14.99 20.60 -3.10
CA VAL A 320 14.91 21.16 -4.47
C VAL A 320 13.46 21.35 -4.90
N VAL A 321 12.60 20.36 -4.62
CA VAL A 321 11.17 20.43 -4.95
C VAL A 321 10.46 21.46 -4.05
N ALA A 322 10.81 21.53 -2.76
CA ALA A 322 10.26 22.50 -1.80
C ALA A 322 10.55 23.94 -2.23
N ASP A 323 11.81 24.25 -2.56
CA ASP A 323 12.20 25.56 -3.07
C ASP A 323 11.47 25.91 -4.38
N ALA A 324 11.44 24.96 -5.32
CA ALA A 324 10.83 25.17 -6.62
C ALA A 324 9.31 25.46 -6.55
N LEU A 325 8.61 24.80 -5.64
CA LEU A 325 7.17 24.97 -5.44
C LEU A 325 6.82 26.03 -4.38
N GLN A 326 7.82 26.63 -3.74
CA GLN A 326 7.67 27.62 -2.66
C GLN A 326 6.78 27.09 -1.53
N GLN A 327 7.09 25.86 -1.05
CA GLN A 327 6.36 25.18 0.00
C GLN A 327 7.30 24.59 1.03
N ASP A 328 6.84 24.51 2.26
CA ASP A 328 7.47 23.67 3.28
C ASP A 328 7.04 22.22 3.05
N ILE A 329 7.96 21.39 2.54
CA ILE A 329 7.74 19.98 2.27
C ILE A 329 8.62 19.17 3.20
N ALA A 330 8.04 18.57 4.23
CA ALA A 330 8.75 17.67 5.11
C ALA A 330 9.06 16.34 4.39
N ILE A 331 10.18 15.71 4.77
CA ILE A 331 10.42 14.31 4.42
C ILE A 331 9.36 13.48 5.16
N PRO A 332 8.59 12.64 4.46
CA PRO A 332 7.54 11.85 5.10
C PRO A 332 8.14 10.81 6.07
N ALA A 333 7.35 10.37 7.04
CA ALA A 333 7.79 9.37 8.02
C ALA A 333 8.08 8.00 7.39
N GLY A 334 7.43 7.69 6.25
CA GLY A 334 7.67 6.43 5.54
C GLY A 334 7.24 6.43 4.07
N GLY A 335 7.45 5.30 3.40
CA GLY A 335 7.14 5.16 1.97
C GLY A 335 8.24 5.69 1.06
N PHE A 336 7.90 6.00 -0.18
CA PHE A 336 8.80 6.59 -1.17
C PHE A 336 8.12 7.67 -2.04
N TYR A 337 7.12 8.37 -1.46
CA TYR A 337 6.36 9.40 -2.16
C TYR A 337 6.57 10.78 -1.56
N LEU A 338 6.63 11.80 -2.42
CA LEU A 338 6.33 13.18 -2.06
C LEU A 338 4.91 13.52 -2.52
N TRP A 339 4.23 14.36 -1.74
CA TRP A 339 2.82 14.74 -1.96
C TRP A 339 2.62 16.27 -1.91
N PRO A 340 3.37 17.05 -2.75
CA PRO A 340 3.29 18.50 -2.75
C PRO A 340 2.00 19.02 -3.38
N ARG A 341 1.68 20.30 -3.06
CA ARG A 341 0.57 21.05 -3.66
C ARG A 341 1.01 21.67 -4.97
N VAL A 342 0.06 21.82 -5.88
CA VAL A 342 0.18 22.57 -7.12
C VAL A 342 -1.15 23.27 -7.41
N ALA A 343 -1.18 24.30 -8.26
CA ALA A 343 -2.41 25.01 -8.56
C ALA A 343 -3.45 24.14 -9.29
N ASP A 344 -2.99 23.35 -10.27
CA ASP A 344 -3.80 22.36 -10.99
C ASP A 344 -2.92 21.14 -11.27
N ASP A 345 -3.27 20.01 -10.70
CA ASP A 345 -2.49 18.77 -10.75
C ASP A 345 -2.44 18.16 -12.15
N GLN A 346 -3.51 18.29 -12.95
CA GLN A 346 -3.53 17.80 -14.33
C GLN A 346 -2.70 18.71 -15.25
N ALA A 347 -2.91 20.03 -15.17
CA ALA A 347 -2.15 20.99 -15.96
C ALA A 347 -0.65 20.92 -15.63
N PHE A 348 -0.30 20.81 -14.35
CA PHE A 348 1.08 20.64 -13.92
C PHE A 348 1.70 19.37 -14.50
N THR A 349 1.02 18.22 -14.33
CA THR A 349 1.52 16.92 -14.81
C THR A 349 1.71 16.90 -16.33
N ARG A 350 0.73 17.41 -17.09
CA ARG A 350 0.80 17.48 -18.55
C ARG A 350 1.91 18.43 -19.02
N GLY A 351 2.01 19.61 -18.40
CA GLY A 351 3.03 20.62 -18.71
C GLY A 351 4.44 20.13 -18.40
N LEU A 352 4.65 19.50 -17.24
CA LEU A 352 5.92 18.91 -16.85
C LEU A 352 6.37 17.81 -17.83
N PHE A 353 5.44 16.94 -18.23
CA PHE A 353 5.75 15.94 -19.24
C PHE A 353 6.11 16.57 -20.60
N ALA A 354 5.30 17.52 -21.08
CA ALA A 354 5.49 18.13 -22.38
C ALA A 354 6.76 18.99 -22.50
N ARG A 355 7.24 19.59 -21.40
CA ARG A 355 8.41 20.49 -21.41
C ARG A 355 9.67 19.85 -20.86
N GLN A 356 9.56 18.91 -19.93
CA GLN A 356 10.70 18.36 -19.19
C GLN A 356 10.82 16.83 -19.26
N HIS A 357 9.89 16.15 -19.93
CA HIS A 357 9.84 14.69 -20.08
C HIS A 357 9.95 13.95 -18.74
N VAL A 358 9.32 14.52 -17.71
CA VAL A 358 9.14 13.91 -16.37
C VAL A 358 7.66 13.65 -16.17
N THR A 359 7.31 12.46 -15.68
CA THR A 359 5.92 12.09 -15.40
C THR A 359 5.69 11.91 -13.91
N VAL A 360 4.76 12.67 -13.36
CA VAL A 360 4.23 12.52 -11.99
C VAL A 360 2.77 12.08 -12.06
N LEU A 361 2.10 11.82 -10.95
CA LEU A 361 0.70 11.40 -10.95
C LEU A 361 -0.19 12.48 -10.34
N PRO A 362 -1.24 12.96 -11.06
CA PRO A 362 -2.23 13.87 -10.50
C PRO A 362 -2.90 13.27 -9.26
N GLY A 363 -3.00 14.06 -8.22
CA GLY A 363 -3.54 13.58 -6.94
C GLY A 363 -5.02 13.25 -7.00
N ARG A 364 -5.79 14.00 -7.80
CA ARG A 364 -7.23 13.73 -7.99
C ARG A 364 -7.52 12.31 -8.50
N TYR A 365 -6.58 11.66 -9.18
CA TYR A 365 -6.75 10.29 -9.67
C TYR A 365 -6.60 9.24 -8.56
N LEU A 366 -6.03 9.62 -7.43
CA LEU A 366 -5.83 8.76 -6.27
C LEU A 366 -6.93 8.94 -5.21
N ALA A 367 -7.85 9.84 -5.42
CA ALA A 367 -8.90 10.19 -4.47
C ALA A 367 -10.29 10.16 -5.11
N ARG A 368 -11.31 10.27 -4.27
CA ARG A 368 -12.70 10.43 -4.70
C ARG A 368 -13.28 11.71 -4.11
N GLU A 369 -14.28 12.23 -4.79
CA GLU A 369 -15.09 13.32 -4.28
C GLU A 369 -15.92 12.87 -3.09
N THR A 370 -15.95 13.68 -2.06
CA THR A 370 -16.79 13.51 -0.87
C THR A 370 -17.53 14.82 -0.59
N GLU A 371 -18.42 14.85 0.41
CA GLU A 371 -19.08 16.08 0.84
C GLU A 371 -18.07 17.17 1.26
N SER A 372 -16.89 16.77 1.74
CA SER A 372 -15.80 17.67 2.12
C SER A 372 -14.79 17.92 1.00
N GLY A 373 -15.12 17.57 -0.25
CA GLY A 373 -14.29 17.73 -1.44
C GLY A 373 -13.34 16.55 -1.70
N ASN A 374 -12.49 16.71 -2.72
CA ASN A 374 -11.48 15.73 -3.12
C ASN A 374 -10.10 16.10 -2.52
N PRO A 375 -9.56 15.31 -1.56
CA PRO A 375 -8.28 15.64 -0.91
C PRO A 375 -7.05 15.48 -1.82
N GLY A 376 -7.21 14.88 -2.99
CA GLY A 376 -6.15 14.78 -4.00
C GLY A 376 -6.12 15.95 -4.98
N LEU A 377 -7.15 16.80 -5.01
CA LEU A 377 -7.22 17.95 -5.91
C LEU A 377 -6.11 18.96 -5.61
N GLY A 378 -5.42 19.43 -6.65
CA GLY A 378 -4.30 20.37 -6.49
C GLY A 378 -3.08 19.75 -5.81
N ARG A 379 -2.89 18.44 -5.88
CA ARG A 379 -1.69 17.74 -5.39
C ARG A 379 -1.13 16.82 -6.47
N ILE A 380 0.16 16.55 -6.38
CA ILE A 380 0.82 15.57 -7.25
C ILE A 380 1.55 14.54 -6.40
N ARG A 381 1.57 13.28 -6.86
CA ARG A 381 2.41 12.25 -6.28
C ARG A 381 3.69 12.10 -7.08
N ILE A 382 4.83 12.26 -6.43
CA ILE A 382 6.18 12.04 -6.97
C ILE A 382 6.72 10.77 -6.33
N SER A 383 6.94 9.71 -7.12
CA SER A 383 7.46 8.42 -6.65
C SER A 383 8.99 8.39 -6.79
N LEU A 384 9.75 8.44 -5.70
CA LEU A 384 11.23 8.45 -5.69
C LEU A 384 11.80 7.04 -5.90
N VAL A 385 11.30 6.32 -6.91
CA VAL A 385 11.65 4.91 -7.19
C VAL A 385 12.81 4.75 -8.18
N ALA A 386 13.10 5.77 -9.01
CA ALA A 386 14.19 5.76 -9.96
C ALA A 386 15.58 5.76 -9.26
N SER A 387 16.67 5.68 -10.01
CA SER A 387 18.02 5.82 -9.44
C SER A 387 18.17 7.16 -8.72
N VAL A 388 19.19 7.29 -7.87
CA VAL A 388 19.49 8.57 -7.18
C VAL A 388 19.72 9.67 -8.22
N ASP A 389 20.52 9.40 -9.25
CA ASP A 389 20.84 10.37 -10.31
C ASP A 389 19.59 10.77 -11.12
N ASP A 390 18.70 9.82 -11.42
CA ASP A 390 17.45 10.11 -12.12
C ASP A 390 16.50 10.94 -11.24
N CYS A 391 16.46 10.68 -9.95
CA CYS A 391 15.65 11.45 -9.01
C CYS A 391 16.18 12.89 -8.88
N ASP A 392 17.50 13.08 -8.83
CA ASP A 392 18.13 14.41 -8.81
C ASP A 392 17.87 15.17 -10.12
N GLU A 393 18.02 14.50 -11.25
CA GLU A 393 17.73 15.09 -12.56
C GLU A 393 16.26 15.49 -12.65
N ALA A 394 15.34 14.63 -12.21
CA ALA A 394 13.93 14.95 -12.20
C ALA A 394 13.61 16.13 -11.28
N ALA A 395 14.23 16.23 -10.11
CA ALA A 395 14.07 17.37 -9.21
C ALA A 395 14.49 18.68 -9.85
N ARG A 396 15.65 18.69 -10.55
CA ARG A 396 16.12 19.87 -11.29
C ARG A 396 15.14 20.28 -12.41
N ARG A 397 14.64 19.31 -13.17
CA ARG A 397 13.66 19.55 -14.24
C ARG A 397 12.31 20.03 -13.70
N ILE A 398 11.86 19.51 -12.56
CA ILE A 398 10.66 20.01 -11.86
C ILE A 398 10.88 21.47 -11.45
N ALA A 399 12.06 21.79 -10.89
CA ALA A 399 12.41 23.16 -10.50
C ALA A 399 12.46 24.12 -11.69
N GLU A 400 13.06 23.71 -12.79
CA GLU A 400 13.09 24.50 -14.02
C GLU A 400 11.66 24.75 -14.56
N PHE A 401 10.82 23.71 -14.59
CA PHE A 401 9.44 23.84 -15.03
C PHE A 401 8.62 24.76 -14.14
N ALA A 402 8.75 24.64 -12.82
CA ALA A 402 7.97 25.41 -11.86
C ALA A 402 8.30 26.92 -11.87
N ARG A 403 9.55 27.27 -12.21
CA ARG A 403 10.02 28.66 -12.31
C ARG A 403 9.67 29.35 -13.63
N GLN A 404 9.24 28.59 -14.66
CA GLN A 404 8.85 29.20 -15.93
C GLN A 404 7.53 29.96 -15.80
N PRO A 405 7.38 31.12 -16.46
CA PRO A 405 6.11 31.85 -16.49
C PRO A 405 4.97 30.93 -16.97
N ARG A 406 3.86 30.95 -16.26
CA ARG A 406 2.63 30.28 -16.70
C ARG A 406 2.03 31.13 -17.81
N HIS A 407 2.14 30.68 -19.05
CA HIS A 407 1.43 31.27 -20.20
C HIS A 407 0.06 30.64 -20.36
#